data_c186cc16d83cb03fe3f18eac4815572b
#
_entry.id   c186cc16d83cb03fe3f18eac4815572b
#
_cell.length_a   1.000
_cell.length_b   1.000
_cell.length_c   1.000
_cell.angle_alpha   90.00
_cell.angle_beta   90.00
_cell.angle_gamma   90.00
#
_symmetry.space_group_name_H-M   'P 1'
#
loop_
_entity.id
_entity.type
_entity.pdbx_description
1 polymer ?
#
loop_
_entity_poly.entity_id
_entity_poly.type
_entity_poly.pdbx_seq_one_letter_code
_entity_poly.pdbx_strand_id
1 'polypeptide(L)'
;NIAAMGSVADMEHYLGKMHRNGANFGRVWLNTNLFEIETRYGEVDTAKLVRIDRLLELADRYGIKIKFCIESFRHIRPGVNKWDTKASYHTSNGGPFADADDYITSQRGEEEFLRRVRIFRERYGDHPAVFGWELWNEMNAVETPEEHLRAWNVRMLPRVKEIFPKNLVMQSLGSLDRESSFPIYEFINRLPPNEVAQVHRYIDEGAELAVCGAPVDSMASDAIAVLRGYGLRKPML
;
A
#
# COMPACT_ATOMS: atom_id res chain seq x y z
N ASN A 1 -8.64 8.56 1.09
CA ASN A 1 -7.21 8.60 0.76
C ASN A 1 -6.66 10.02 0.95
N ILE A 2 -5.81 10.21 1.94
CA ILE A 2 -5.20 11.51 2.28
C ILE A 2 -4.26 12.01 1.15
N ALA A 3 -3.79 11.14 0.28
CA ALA A 3 -2.96 11.50 -0.87
C ALA A 3 -3.64 12.44 -1.89
N ALA A 4 -4.96 12.54 -1.86
CA ALA A 4 -5.71 13.47 -2.72
C ALA A 4 -5.69 14.92 -2.20
N MET A 5 -5.13 15.17 -1.03
CA MET A 5 -5.06 16.51 -0.46
C MET A 5 -3.93 17.33 -1.10
N GLY A 6 -4.24 18.54 -1.52
CA GLY A 6 -3.32 19.42 -2.24
C GLY A 6 -2.33 20.19 -1.36
N SER A 7 -2.62 20.38 -0.06
CA SER A 7 -1.85 21.24 0.83
C SER A 7 -1.81 20.72 2.28
N VAL A 8 -0.93 21.32 3.11
CA VAL A 8 -0.92 21.07 4.56
C VAL A 8 -2.21 21.54 5.23
N ALA A 9 -2.80 22.62 4.74
CA ALA A 9 -4.09 23.12 5.24
C ALA A 9 -5.20 22.10 4.98
N ASP A 10 -5.22 21.46 3.81
CA ASP A 10 -6.16 20.39 3.48
C ASP A 10 -5.96 19.18 4.42
N MET A 11 -4.71 18.78 4.68
CA MET A 11 -4.42 17.70 5.63
C MET A 11 -4.99 18.01 7.02
N GLU A 12 -4.75 19.21 7.54
CA GLU A 12 -5.25 19.63 8.83
C GLU A 12 -6.77 19.66 8.88
N HIS A 13 -7.42 20.20 7.82
CA HIS A 13 -8.86 20.23 7.70
C HIS A 13 -9.46 18.81 7.76
N TYR A 14 -8.95 17.90 6.95
CA TYR A 14 -9.49 16.53 6.85
C TYR A 14 -9.20 15.69 8.09
N LEU A 15 -8.00 15.74 8.65
CA LEU A 15 -7.68 15.04 9.89
C LEU A 15 -8.51 15.58 11.07
N GLY A 16 -8.68 16.90 11.15
CA GLY A 16 -9.57 17.50 12.14
C GLY A 16 -11.04 17.10 11.96
N LYS A 17 -11.52 16.98 10.70
CA LYS A 17 -12.85 16.47 10.41
C LYS A 17 -13.02 14.99 10.78
N MET A 18 -12.01 14.17 10.49
CA MET A 18 -11.98 12.75 10.91
C MET A 18 -12.08 12.64 12.43
N HIS A 19 -11.22 13.36 13.16
CA HIS A 19 -11.25 13.39 14.62
C HIS A 19 -12.62 13.77 15.20
N ARG A 20 -13.21 14.87 14.73
CA ARG A 20 -14.54 15.33 15.19
C ARG A 20 -15.67 14.32 14.92
N ASN A 21 -15.49 13.42 13.96
CA ASN A 21 -16.43 12.36 13.63
C ASN A 21 -16.05 10.99 14.22
N GLY A 22 -15.12 10.94 15.17
CA GLY A 22 -14.73 9.73 15.88
C GLY A 22 -13.80 8.78 15.10
N ALA A 23 -13.30 9.18 13.93
CA ALA A 23 -12.33 8.38 13.20
C ALA A 23 -10.94 8.50 13.84
N ASN A 24 -10.27 7.37 13.97
CA ASN A 24 -8.95 7.24 14.61
C ASN A 24 -7.90 6.56 13.72
N PHE A 25 -8.23 6.29 12.46
CA PHE A 25 -7.38 5.55 11.52
C PHE A 25 -7.45 6.14 10.12
N GLY A 26 -6.30 6.23 9.45
CA GLY A 26 -6.18 6.67 8.07
C GLY A 26 -5.18 5.82 7.28
N ARG A 27 -5.38 5.71 5.96
CA ARG A 27 -4.46 5.07 5.03
C ARG A 27 -3.91 6.08 4.05
N VAL A 28 -2.59 6.10 3.84
CA VAL A 28 -1.88 7.05 2.98
C VAL A 28 -0.95 6.33 2.03
N TRP A 29 -1.03 6.64 0.73
CA TRP A 29 -0.09 6.15 -0.27
C TRP A 29 1.10 7.09 -0.40
N LEU A 30 2.31 6.53 -0.33
CA LEU A 30 3.55 7.30 -0.37
C LEU A 30 4.12 7.52 -1.78
N ASN A 31 3.61 6.81 -2.78
CA ASN A 31 4.03 6.99 -4.17
C ASN A 31 3.05 7.81 -5.02
N THR A 32 2.31 8.72 -4.43
CA THR A 32 1.48 9.69 -5.14
C THR A 32 2.14 11.07 -5.16
N ASN A 33 1.80 11.90 -6.13
CA ASN A 33 2.42 13.22 -6.36
C ASN A 33 2.69 14.05 -5.09
N LEU A 34 1.82 13.92 -4.09
CA LEU A 34 1.94 14.68 -2.85
C LEU A 34 3.08 14.18 -1.95
N PHE A 35 3.31 12.87 -1.90
CA PHE A 35 4.22 12.19 -0.99
C PHE A 35 5.33 11.41 -1.69
N GLU A 36 5.32 11.34 -3.05
CA GLU A 36 6.36 10.64 -3.78
C GLU A 36 7.72 11.31 -3.59
N ILE A 37 8.60 10.60 -2.89
CA ILE A 37 9.93 11.10 -2.55
C ILE A 37 10.94 10.97 -3.70
N GLU A 38 10.61 10.23 -4.76
CA GLU A 38 11.46 10.02 -5.93
C GLU A 38 10.70 10.30 -7.23
N THR A 39 10.57 11.56 -7.57
CA THR A 39 10.04 11.99 -8.86
C THR A 39 11.00 11.75 -10.01
N ARG A 40 12.31 11.62 -9.69
CA ARG A 40 13.36 11.13 -10.56
C ARG A 40 14.05 9.96 -9.90
N TYR A 41 14.41 8.96 -10.69
CA TYR A 41 15.06 7.78 -10.17
C TYR A 41 16.35 8.12 -9.40
N GLY A 42 16.47 7.61 -8.17
CA GLY A 42 17.62 7.81 -7.31
C GLY A 42 17.76 9.18 -6.63
N GLU A 43 16.86 10.15 -6.93
CA GLU A 43 16.89 11.48 -6.33
C GLU A 43 15.79 11.60 -5.27
N VAL A 44 16.17 11.74 -4.00
CA VAL A 44 15.23 11.91 -2.89
C VAL A 44 14.84 13.38 -2.72
N ASP A 45 13.56 13.68 -2.88
CA ASP A 45 12.98 15.00 -2.61
C ASP A 45 12.70 15.18 -1.12
N THR A 46 13.58 15.91 -0.44
CA THR A 46 13.47 16.20 0.99
C THR A 46 12.23 17.02 1.36
N ALA A 47 11.70 17.84 0.45
CA ALA A 47 10.47 18.58 0.71
C ALA A 47 9.26 17.64 0.84
N LYS A 48 9.27 16.52 0.15
CA LYS A 48 8.25 15.46 0.31
C LYS A 48 8.36 14.77 1.66
N LEU A 49 9.58 14.52 2.14
CA LEU A 49 9.78 13.99 3.49
C LEU A 49 9.24 14.95 4.56
N VAL A 50 9.55 16.26 4.48
CA VAL A 50 9.00 17.27 5.39
C VAL A 50 7.47 17.30 5.34
N ARG A 51 6.85 17.04 4.20
CA ARG A 51 5.39 16.96 4.08
C ARG A 51 4.82 15.74 4.82
N ILE A 52 5.53 14.61 4.79
CA ILE A 52 5.15 13.42 5.57
C ILE A 52 5.33 13.68 7.07
N ASP A 53 6.40 14.38 7.49
CA ASP A 53 6.57 14.82 8.89
C ASP A 53 5.33 15.58 9.34
N ARG A 54 4.91 16.57 8.55
CA ARG A 54 3.74 17.39 8.90
C ARG A 54 2.44 16.59 8.96
N LEU A 55 2.26 15.61 8.07
CA LEU A 55 1.13 14.69 8.15
C LEU A 55 1.12 13.93 9.48
N LEU A 56 2.27 13.41 9.89
CA LEU A 56 2.39 12.63 11.13
C LEU A 56 2.21 13.48 12.39
N GLU A 57 2.73 14.73 12.42
CA GLU A 57 2.48 15.68 13.49
C GLU A 57 0.98 15.98 13.65
N LEU A 58 0.29 16.18 12.54
CA LEU A 58 -1.16 16.41 12.54
C LEU A 58 -1.93 15.15 12.98
N ALA A 59 -1.53 14.00 12.48
CA ALA A 59 -2.15 12.72 12.84
C ALA A 59 -2.03 12.45 14.35
N ASP A 60 -0.86 12.69 14.92
CA ASP A 60 -0.63 12.54 16.38
C ASP A 60 -1.48 13.53 17.17
N ARG A 61 -1.50 14.81 16.76
CA ARG A 61 -2.35 15.85 17.37
C ARG A 61 -3.82 15.47 17.43
N TYR A 62 -4.33 14.83 16.38
CA TYR A 62 -5.74 14.43 16.27
C TYR A 62 -6.01 12.98 16.72
N GLY A 63 -5.01 12.27 17.26
CA GLY A 63 -5.17 10.89 17.73
C GLY A 63 -5.48 9.89 16.60
N ILE A 64 -5.00 10.16 15.38
CA ILE A 64 -5.24 9.33 14.20
C ILE A 64 -3.99 8.48 13.93
N LYS A 65 -4.16 7.17 13.80
CA LYS A 65 -3.11 6.26 13.38
C LYS A 65 -3.07 6.14 11.87
N ILE A 66 -1.87 6.18 11.29
CA ILE A 66 -1.65 6.15 9.84
C ILE A 66 -1.06 4.81 9.42
N LYS A 67 -1.75 4.13 8.52
CA LYS A 67 -1.20 3.02 7.73
C LYS A 67 -0.60 3.60 6.45
N PHE A 68 0.70 3.49 6.28
CA PHE A 68 1.36 3.86 5.05
C PHE A 68 1.37 2.72 4.05
N CYS A 69 1.07 3.03 2.79
CA CYS A 69 1.28 2.17 1.65
C CYS A 69 2.48 2.69 0.86
N ILE A 70 3.53 1.86 0.74
CA ILE A 70 4.83 2.29 0.21
C ILE A 70 4.77 2.47 -1.30
N GLU A 71 4.22 1.48 -2.03
CA GLU A 71 4.06 1.53 -3.48
C GLU A 71 2.61 1.29 -3.91
N SER A 72 2.23 1.84 -5.07
CA SER A 72 0.90 1.63 -5.67
C SER A 72 0.93 1.60 -7.20
N PHE A 73 2.10 1.71 -7.84
CA PHE A 73 2.14 1.66 -9.30
C PHE A 73 1.77 0.27 -9.83
N ARG A 74 1.15 0.23 -11.01
CA ARG A 74 0.79 -0.99 -11.73
C ARG A 74 1.72 -1.27 -12.90
N HIS A 75 2.32 -0.20 -13.43
CA HIS A 75 3.25 -0.26 -14.56
C HIS A 75 4.26 0.90 -14.51
N ILE A 76 5.31 0.82 -15.33
CA ILE A 76 6.33 1.86 -15.47
C ILE A 76 6.44 2.38 -16.91
N ARG A 77 5.38 2.29 -17.71
CA ARG A 77 5.37 2.69 -19.13
C ARG A 77 5.88 4.12 -19.30
N PRO A 78 6.77 4.36 -20.29
CA PRO A 78 7.28 5.70 -20.57
C PRO A 78 6.19 6.64 -21.06
N GLY A 79 6.35 7.93 -20.79
CA GLY A 79 5.43 8.97 -21.27
C GLY A 79 4.03 8.97 -20.63
N VAL A 80 3.75 8.08 -19.71
CA VAL A 80 2.48 8.04 -18.96
C VAL A 80 2.67 8.67 -17.59
N ASN A 81 1.81 9.64 -17.27
CA ASN A 81 1.78 10.28 -15.95
C ASN A 81 0.40 10.11 -15.33
N LYS A 82 0.18 8.97 -14.70
CA LYS A 82 -1.04 8.63 -13.95
C LYS A 82 -0.69 8.20 -12.54
N TRP A 83 -1.66 8.15 -11.67
CA TRP A 83 -1.47 7.74 -10.26
C TRP A 83 -0.91 6.30 -10.11
N ASP A 84 -1.16 5.44 -11.09
CA ASP A 84 -0.77 4.04 -11.14
C ASP A 84 0.51 3.78 -11.96
N THR A 85 1.27 4.84 -12.27
CA THR A 85 2.48 4.76 -13.09
C THR A 85 3.68 5.31 -12.32
N LYS A 86 4.80 4.57 -12.35
CA LYS A 86 6.12 5.02 -11.88
C LYS A 86 7.07 5.19 -13.08
N ALA A 87 6.74 6.10 -13.98
CA ALA A 87 7.47 6.29 -15.25
C ALA A 87 8.95 6.65 -15.05
N SER A 88 9.34 7.25 -13.92
CA SER A 88 10.73 7.57 -13.58
C SER A 88 11.62 6.32 -13.45
N TYR A 89 11.04 5.15 -13.21
CA TYR A 89 11.77 3.89 -13.08
C TYR A 89 12.08 3.24 -14.42
N HIS A 90 11.42 3.67 -15.51
CA HIS A 90 11.64 3.13 -16.84
C HIS A 90 12.95 3.61 -17.47
N THR A 91 13.61 2.74 -18.23
CA THR A 91 14.90 3.01 -18.89
C THR A 91 14.90 4.25 -19.76
N SER A 92 13.80 4.56 -20.47
CA SER A 92 13.69 5.76 -21.30
C SER A 92 13.64 7.07 -20.50
N ASN A 93 13.44 7.02 -19.19
CA ASN A 93 13.37 8.16 -18.29
C ASN A 93 14.55 8.21 -17.30
N GLY A 94 15.61 7.43 -17.59
CA GLY A 94 16.81 7.36 -16.76
C GLY A 94 16.72 6.34 -15.62
N GLY A 95 15.63 5.62 -15.49
CA GLY A 95 15.49 4.50 -14.55
C GLY A 95 16.17 3.23 -15.09
N PRO A 96 16.29 2.19 -14.25
CA PRO A 96 17.02 0.98 -14.62
C PRO A 96 16.15 -0.15 -15.16
N PHE A 97 14.81 -0.05 -15.12
CA PHE A 97 13.90 -1.17 -15.38
C PHE A 97 13.24 -1.06 -16.75
N ALA A 98 13.09 -2.21 -17.43
CA ALA A 98 12.41 -2.30 -18.72
C ALA A 98 10.88 -2.24 -18.57
N ASP A 99 10.35 -2.87 -17.53
CA ASP A 99 8.92 -2.93 -17.21
C ASP A 99 8.70 -3.24 -15.71
N ALA A 100 7.45 -3.43 -15.29
CA ALA A 100 7.11 -3.74 -13.90
C ALA A 100 7.55 -5.17 -13.50
N ASP A 101 7.56 -6.10 -14.45
CA ASP A 101 8.02 -7.47 -14.19
C ASP A 101 9.52 -7.52 -13.91
N ASP A 102 10.32 -6.76 -14.65
CA ASP A 102 11.76 -6.60 -14.38
C ASP A 102 12.01 -6.04 -12.97
N TYR A 103 11.21 -5.03 -12.55
CA TYR A 103 11.27 -4.52 -11.17
C TYR A 103 10.96 -5.60 -10.12
N ILE A 104 9.92 -6.40 -10.34
CA ILE A 104 9.44 -7.43 -9.38
C ILE A 104 10.40 -8.62 -9.30
N THR A 105 11.00 -9.00 -10.41
CA THR A 105 11.80 -10.25 -10.52
C THR A 105 13.30 -10.05 -10.33
N SER A 106 13.81 -8.84 -10.59
CA SER A 106 15.25 -8.58 -10.51
C SER A 106 15.71 -8.30 -9.07
N GLN A 107 16.95 -8.73 -8.77
CA GLN A 107 17.61 -8.36 -7.51
C GLN A 107 17.70 -6.83 -7.35
N ARG A 108 17.95 -6.12 -8.45
CA ARG A 108 18.01 -4.65 -8.44
C ARG A 108 16.68 -4.02 -7.99
N GLY A 109 15.56 -4.56 -8.44
CA GLY A 109 14.23 -4.06 -8.03
C GLY A 109 13.96 -4.31 -6.55
N GLU A 110 14.35 -5.47 -6.02
CA GLU A 110 14.27 -5.76 -4.59
C GLU A 110 15.15 -4.81 -3.75
N GLU A 111 16.37 -4.55 -4.18
CA GLU A 111 17.30 -3.63 -3.51
C GLU A 111 16.76 -2.19 -3.53
N GLU A 112 16.18 -1.76 -4.65
CA GLU A 112 15.55 -0.46 -4.79
C GLU A 112 14.35 -0.29 -3.87
N PHE A 113 13.45 -1.27 -3.83
CA PHE A 113 12.33 -1.25 -2.91
C PHE A 113 12.81 -1.17 -1.44
N LEU A 114 13.78 -1.98 -1.06
CA LEU A 114 14.31 -1.97 0.31
C LEU A 114 15.09 -0.70 0.65
N ARG A 115 15.76 -0.08 -0.32
CA ARG A 115 16.39 1.23 -0.15
C ARG A 115 15.34 2.26 0.26
N ARG A 116 14.22 2.30 -0.46
CA ARG A 116 13.09 3.19 -0.18
C ARG A 116 12.47 2.88 1.20
N VAL A 117 12.28 1.62 1.54
CA VAL A 117 11.80 1.16 2.85
C VAL A 117 12.71 1.67 3.99
N ARG A 118 14.05 1.61 3.81
CA ARG A 118 15.00 2.09 4.84
C ARG A 118 14.91 3.59 5.06
N ILE A 119 14.72 4.41 3.99
CA ILE A 119 14.50 5.86 4.12
C ILE A 119 13.29 6.12 5.03
N PHE A 120 12.18 5.43 4.81
CA PHE A 120 10.99 5.58 5.64
C PHE A 120 11.21 5.04 7.07
N ARG A 121 11.95 3.95 7.23
CA ARG A 121 12.27 3.41 8.56
C ARG A 121 13.09 4.38 9.39
N GLU A 122 14.14 4.94 8.79
CA GLU A 122 15.02 5.89 9.47
C GLU A 122 14.25 7.09 10.02
N ARG A 123 13.32 7.61 9.23
CA ARG A 123 12.63 8.85 9.57
C ARG A 123 11.33 8.63 10.35
N TYR A 124 10.59 7.57 10.09
CA TYR A 124 9.22 7.40 10.58
C TYR A 124 8.97 6.13 11.38
N GLY A 125 9.89 5.17 11.38
CA GLY A 125 9.64 3.85 11.95
C GLY A 125 9.34 3.81 13.45
N ASP A 126 9.73 4.83 14.20
CA ASP A 126 9.44 4.94 15.64
C ASP A 126 8.38 6.02 15.94
N HIS A 127 7.75 6.62 14.93
CA HIS A 127 6.76 7.67 15.16
C HIS A 127 5.44 7.08 15.70
N PRO A 128 4.89 7.63 16.80
CA PRO A 128 3.74 7.03 17.49
C PRO A 128 2.45 7.02 16.67
N ALA A 129 2.29 7.93 15.70
CA ALA A 129 1.14 7.95 14.82
C ALA A 129 1.19 6.86 13.72
N VAL A 130 2.33 6.20 13.51
CA VAL A 130 2.43 5.13 12.50
C VAL A 130 1.79 3.84 13.04
N PHE A 131 0.73 3.38 12.37
CA PHE A 131 0.08 2.11 12.64
C PHE A 131 0.86 0.94 12.04
N GLY A 132 1.28 1.07 10.79
CA GLY A 132 1.98 0.00 10.10
C GLY A 132 2.27 0.34 8.63
N TRP A 133 2.94 -0.60 7.98
CA TRP A 133 3.48 -0.46 6.64
C TRP A 133 2.89 -1.52 5.73
N GLU A 134 2.18 -1.07 4.73
CA GLU A 134 1.69 -1.87 3.62
C GLU A 134 2.69 -1.78 2.47
N LEU A 135 3.16 -2.93 1.98
CA LEU A 135 4.20 -2.93 0.96
C LEU A 135 3.71 -2.32 -0.35
N TRP A 136 2.55 -2.77 -0.81
CA TRP A 136 2.03 -2.38 -2.12
C TRP A 136 0.51 -2.36 -2.15
N ASN A 137 -0.09 -1.34 -2.76
CA ASN A 137 -1.53 -1.28 -2.98
C ASN A 137 -1.96 -2.24 -4.09
N GLU A 138 -2.86 -3.17 -3.74
CA GLU A 138 -3.50 -4.05 -4.74
C GLU A 138 -2.49 -4.70 -5.70
N MET A 139 -1.49 -5.34 -5.12
CA MET A 139 -0.33 -5.83 -5.86
C MET A 139 -0.71 -6.79 -7.00
N ASN A 140 -1.82 -7.51 -6.88
CA ASN A 140 -2.35 -8.37 -7.95
C ASN A 140 -2.81 -7.62 -9.22
N ALA A 141 -2.80 -6.29 -9.19
CA ALA A 141 -3.05 -5.46 -10.36
C ALA A 141 -1.76 -4.95 -11.05
N VAL A 142 -0.58 -5.30 -10.53
CA VAL A 142 0.71 -4.98 -11.17
C VAL A 142 0.87 -5.81 -12.44
N GLU A 143 1.43 -5.22 -13.49
CA GLU A 143 1.68 -5.88 -14.78
C GLU A 143 2.85 -6.87 -14.69
N THR A 144 2.59 -8.01 -14.07
CA THR A 144 3.54 -9.14 -13.90
C THR A 144 2.76 -10.43 -13.68
N PRO A 145 3.30 -11.61 -14.02
CA PRO A 145 2.69 -12.90 -13.72
C PRO A 145 2.42 -13.11 -12.23
N GLU A 146 1.32 -13.78 -11.88
CA GLU A 146 0.93 -14.02 -10.49
C GLU A 146 2.00 -14.79 -9.70
N GLU A 147 2.68 -15.75 -10.33
CA GLU A 147 3.78 -16.50 -9.71
C GLU A 147 4.95 -15.59 -9.27
N HIS A 148 5.26 -14.55 -10.04
CA HIS A 148 6.28 -13.56 -9.67
C HIS A 148 5.83 -12.73 -8.46
N LEU A 149 4.56 -12.34 -8.40
CA LEU A 149 3.99 -11.65 -7.24
C LEU A 149 4.04 -12.49 -5.97
N ARG A 150 3.67 -13.77 -6.08
CA ARG A 150 3.74 -14.73 -4.96
C ARG A 150 5.18 -14.86 -4.46
N ALA A 151 6.11 -15.10 -5.36
CA ALA A 151 7.52 -15.24 -5.04
C ALA A 151 8.10 -13.96 -4.41
N TRP A 152 7.76 -12.79 -4.94
CA TRP A 152 8.17 -11.49 -4.39
C TRP A 152 7.67 -11.30 -2.95
N ASN A 153 6.40 -11.56 -2.67
CA ASN A 153 5.84 -11.42 -1.33
C ASN A 153 6.50 -12.37 -0.31
N VAL A 154 6.78 -13.61 -0.71
CA VAL A 154 7.50 -14.58 0.14
C VAL A 154 8.89 -14.06 0.54
N ARG A 155 9.59 -13.39 -0.39
CA ARG A 155 10.93 -12.84 -0.12
C ARG A 155 10.87 -11.51 0.62
N MET A 156 9.93 -10.62 0.26
CA MET A 156 9.99 -9.21 0.70
C MET A 156 9.29 -8.96 2.03
N LEU A 157 8.18 -9.64 2.33
CA LEU A 157 7.47 -9.45 3.60
C LEU A 157 8.40 -9.69 4.82
N PRO A 158 9.16 -10.79 4.94
CA PRO A 158 10.08 -10.98 6.06
C PRO A 158 11.18 -9.93 6.10
N ARG A 159 11.76 -9.54 4.95
CA ARG A 159 12.83 -8.51 4.89
C ARG A 159 12.33 -7.13 5.36
N VAL A 160 11.10 -6.78 4.98
CA VAL A 160 10.47 -5.53 5.46
C VAL A 160 10.16 -5.62 6.95
N LYS A 161 9.72 -6.78 7.45
CA LYS A 161 9.51 -6.98 8.89
C LYS A 161 10.81 -6.86 9.70
N GLU A 162 11.93 -7.34 9.18
CA GLU A 162 13.25 -7.13 9.80
C GLU A 162 13.61 -5.64 9.91
N ILE A 163 13.27 -4.84 8.89
CA ILE A 163 13.50 -3.40 8.89
C ILE A 163 12.54 -2.68 9.87
N PHE A 164 11.29 -3.13 9.98
CA PHE A 164 10.27 -2.57 10.86
C PHE A 164 9.87 -3.53 12.00
N PRO A 165 10.78 -3.90 12.92
CA PRO A 165 10.50 -4.94 13.93
C PRO A 165 9.38 -4.58 14.89
N LYS A 166 9.14 -3.30 15.15
CA LYS A 166 8.12 -2.80 16.08
C LYS A 166 6.78 -2.46 15.41
N ASN A 167 6.76 -2.24 14.10
CA ASN A 167 5.55 -1.87 13.37
C ASN A 167 4.88 -3.11 12.77
N LEU A 168 3.58 -3.01 12.51
CA LEU A 168 2.87 -3.99 11.70
C LEU A 168 3.30 -3.87 10.23
N VAL A 169 3.49 -5.02 9.61
CA VAL A 169 3.82 -5.14 8.18
C VAL A 169 2.72 -5.93 7.50
N MET A 170 2.28 -5.47 6.34
CA MET A 170 1.16 -6.09 5.65
C MET A 170 1.20 -5.88 4.14
N GLN A 171 0.45 -6.72 3.41
CA GLN A 171 0.26 -6.64 1.97
C GLN A 171 -1.22 -6.62 1.66
N SER A 172 -1.66 -5.73 0.76
CA SER A 172 -3.04 -5.73 0.25
C SER A 172 -3.14 -6.29 -1.17
N LEU A 173 -4.33 -6.79 -1.46
CA LEU A 173 -4.75 -7.21 -2.79
C LEU A 173 -6.05 -6.50 -3.14
N GLY A 174 -6.27 -6.24 -4.43
CA GLY A 174 -7.50 -5.68 -4.96
C GLY A 174 -8.50 -6.75 -5.40
N SER A 175 -9.75 -6.33 -5.52
CA SER A 175 -10.79 -7.12 -6.21
C SER A 175 -11.10 -8.49 -5.60
N LEU A 176 -11.43 -8.54 -4.29
CA LEU A 176 -12.10 -9.72 -3.71
C LEU A 176 -13.59 -9.72 -4.11
N ASP A 177 -13.87 -9.49 -5.37
CA ASP A 177 -15.19 -9.35 -5.98
C ASP A 177 -15.50 -10.47 -6.99
N ARG A 178 -14.59 -11.45 -7.14
CA ARG A 178 -14.70 -12.63 -7.99
C ARG A 178 -14.04 -13.84 -7.36
N GLU A 179 -14.56 -15.05 -7.66
CA GLU A 179 -14.01 -16.30 -7.11
C GLU A 179 -12.57 -16.58 -7.56
N SER A 180 -12.20 -16.15 -8.77
CA SER A 180 -10.85 -16.32 -9.29
C SER A 180 -9.77 -15.60 -8.47
N SER A 181 -10.16 -14.62 -7.64
CA SER A 181 -9.23 -13.91 -6.73
C SER A 181 -8.97 -14.67 -5.41
N PHE A 182 -9.81 -15.62 -5.02
CA PHE A 182 -9.69 -16.28 -3.71
C PHE A 182 -8.35 -17.00 -3.49
N PRO A 183 -7.77 -17.73 -4.47
CA PRO A 183 -6.50 -18.43 -4.25
C PRO A 183 -5.31 -17.51 -3.94
N ILE A 184 -5.21 -16.36 -4.61
CA ILE A 184 -4.14 -15.38 -4.31
C ILE A 184 -4.38 -14.69 -2.95
N TYR A 185 -5.63 -14.38 -2.62
CA TYR A 185 -5.98 -13.82 -1.32
C TYR A 185 -5.65 -14.77 -0.18
N GLU A 186 -5.99 -16.05 -0.30
CA GLU A 186 -5.66 -17.07 0.70
C GLU A 186 -4.13 -17.19 0.85
N PHE A 187 -3.41 -17.32 -0.27
CA PHE A 187 -1.96 -17.47 -0.27
C PHE A 187 -1.27 -16.30 0.46
N ILE A 188 -1.54 -15.05 0.06
CA ILE A 188 -0.89 -13.87 0.63
C ILE A 188 -1.27 -13.68 2.11
N ASN A 189 -2.53 -13.90 2.46
CA ASN A 189 -2.98 -13.73 3.83
C ASN A 189 -2.51 -14.84 4.76
N ARG A 190 -2.12 -16.00 4.25
CA ARG A 190 -1.49 -17.08 5.03
C ARG A 190 -0.01 -16.86 5.32
N LEU A 191 0.68 -15.98 4.60
CA LEU A 191 2.10 -15.70 4.85
C LEU A 191 2.27 -15.14 6.27
N PRO A 192 3.14 -15.75 7.12
CA PRO A 192 3.27 -15.33 8.53
C PRO A 192 3.66 -13.87 8.69
N PRO A 193 4.59 -13.30 7.88
CA PRO A 193 4.98 -11.89 8.01
C PRO A 193 3.92 -10.90 7.52
N ASN A 194 2.85 -11.34 6.85
CA ASN A 194 1.67 -10.51 6.58
C ASN A 194 0.80 -10.50 7.85
N GLU A 195 1.01 -9.52 8.72
CA GLU A 195 0.48 -9.53 10.10
C GLU A 195 -1.00 -9.12 10.19
N VAL A 196 -1.54 -8.47 9.17
CA VAL A 196 -2.95 -8.05 9.09
C VAL A 196 -3.54 -8.55 7.78
N ALA A 197 -4.60 -9.35 7.87
CA ALA A 197 -5.36 -9.74 6.69
C ALA A 197 -6.19 -8.55 6.21
N GLN A 198 -6.16 -8.29 4.91
CA GLN A 198 -6.85 -7.14 4.31
C GLN A 198 -7.70 -7.60 3.13
N VAL A 199 -8.78 -6.87 2.91
CA VAL A 199 -9.64 -7.06 1.75
C VAL A 199 -10.00 -5.72 1.13
N HIS A 200 -9.92 -5.67 -0.22
CA HIS A 200 -10.55 -4.62 -1.01
C HIS A 200 -11.66 -5.26 -1.83
N ARG A 201 -12.87 -4.80 -1.63
CA ARG A 201 -14.06 -5.23 -2.35
C ARG A 201 -14.76 -4.03 -2.96
N TYR A 202 -15.18 -4.17 -4.19
CA TYR A 202 -15.78 -3.11 -4.97
C TYR A 202 -17.21 -3.47 -5.39
N ILE A 203 -17.98 -2.45 -5.74
CA ILE A 203 -19.36 -2.53 -6.25
C ILE A 203 -19.43 -2.04 -7.71
N ASP A 204 -18.30 -2.03 -8.39
CA ASP A 204 -18.20 -1.59 -9.77
C ASP A 204 -18.69 -2.66 -10.76
N GLU A 205 -18.78 -2.28 -12.03
CA GLU A 205 -19.25 -3.16 -13.12
C GLU A 205 -18.39 -4.42 -13.32
N GLY A 206 -17.17 -4.46 -12.77
CA GLY A 206 -16.27 -5.60 -12.82
C GLY A 206 -16.49 -6.65 -11.72
N ALA A 207 -17.38 -6.37 -10.75
CA ALA A 207 -17.67 -7.29 -9.66
C ALA A 207 -18.56 -8.45 -10.13
N GLU A 208 -18.12 -9.69 -9.87
CA GLU A 208 -18.81 -10.92 -10.31
C GLU A 208 -19.60 -11.61 -9.18
N LEU A 209 -19.21 -11.38 -7.92
CA LEU A 209 -19.90 -11.97 -6.78
C LEU A 209 -21.24 -11.29 -6.52
N ALA A 210 -22.32 -12.07 -6.38
CA ALA A 210 -23.65 -11.56 -6.11
C ALA A 210 -23.72 -10.63 -4.88
N VAL A 211 -22.90 -10.90 -3.86
CA VAL A 211 -22.82 -10.06 -2.66
C VAL A 211 -22.32 -8.63 -2.95
N CYS A 212 -21.64 -8.38 -4.05
CA CYS A 212 -21.20 -7.04 -4.45
C CYS A 212 -22.37 -6.13 -4.87
N GLY A 213 -23.54 -6.69 -5.17
CA GLY A 213 -24.79 -5.95 -5.36
C GLY A 213 -25.64 -5.77 -4.08
N ALA A 214 -25.17 -6.30 -2.95
CA ALA A 214 -25.87 -6.22 -1.67
C ALA A 214 -25.54 -4.93 -0.90
N PRO A 215 -26.27 -4.60 0.20
CA PRO A 215 -25.87 -3.51 1.10
C PRO A 215 -24.45 -3.64 1.60
N VAL A 216 -23.77 -2.51 1.84
CA VAL A 216 -22.33 -2.43 2.18
C VAL A 216 -21.96 -3.23 3.43
N ASP A 217 -22.85 -3.30 4.43
CA ASP A 217 -22.68 -4.10 5.64
C ASP A 217 -22.66 -5.60 5.33
N SER A 218 -23.50 -6.04 4.41
CA SER A 218 -23.52 -7.44 3.93
C SER A 218 -22.24 -7.77 3.16
N MET A 219 -21.78 -6.88 2.30
CA MET A 219 -20.50 -7.01 1.59
C MET A 219 -19.32 -7.13 2.56
N ALA A 220 -19.28 -6.27 3.58
CA ALA A 220 -18.23 -6.28 4.59
C ALA A 220 -18.26 -7.57 5.43
N SER A 221 -19.45 -8.00 5.83
CA SER A 221 -19.63 -9.21 6.62
C SER A 221 -19.21 -10.46 5.84
N ASP A 222 -19.55 -10.55 4.55
CA ASP A 222 -19.14 -11.63 3.67
C ASP A 222 -17.61 -11.63 3.46
N ALA A 223 -17.00 -10.49 3.19
CA ALA A 223 -15.57 -10.37 3.04
C ALA A 223 -14.81 -10.87 4.29
N ILE A 224 -15.29 -10.51 5.49
CA ILE A 224 -14.76 -11.02 6.76
C ILE A 224 -14.97 -12.53 6.87
N ALA A 225 -16.12 -13.05 6.45
CA ALA A 225 -16.41 -14.49 6.48
C ALA A 225 -15.45 -15.27 5.57
N VAL A 226 -15.17 -14.76 4.37
CA VAL A 226 -14.17 -15.34 3.45
C VAL A 226 -12.79 -15.40 4.12
N LEU A 227 -12.31 -14.29 4.68
CA LEU A 227 -11.00 -14.24 5.36
C LEU A 227 -10.96 -15.20 6.56
N ARG A 228 -12.04 -15.31 7.34
CA ARG A 228 -12.16 -16.28 8.44
C ARG A 228 -12.14 -17.72 7.96
N GLY A 229 -12.74 -17.99 6.81
CA GLY A 229 -12.72 -19.29 6.16
C GLY A 229 -11.31 -19.82 5.85
N TYR A 230 -10.35 -18.91 5.67
CA TYR A 230 -8.94 -19.29 5.53
C TYR A 230 -8.28 -19.75 6.85
N GLY A 231 -8.98 -19.74 7.99
CA GLY A 231 -8.45 -20.18 9.28
C GLY A 231 -7.34 -19.31 9.84
N LEU A 232 -7.33 -18.03 9.49
CA LEU A 232 -6.30 -17.05 9.90
C LEU A 232 -6.46 -16.71 11.40
N ARG A 233 -5.31 -16.61 12.10
CA ARG A 233 -5.23 -16.16 13.50
C ARG A 233 -4.55 -14.78 13.57
N LYS A 234 -5.04 -13.82 12.80
CA LYS A 234 -4.50 -12.45 12.72
C LYS A 234 -5.63 -11.44 12.60
N PRO A 235 -5.40 -10.15 12.94
CA PRO A 235 -6.35 -9.08 12.72
C PRO A 235 -6.79 -8.99 11.25
N MET A 236 -8.00 -8.50 11.03
CA MET A 236 -8.58 -8.27 9.71
C MET A 236 -8.95 -6.80 9.55
N LEU A 237 -8.69 -6.23 8.36
CA LEU A 237 -8.90 -4.83 8.02
C LEU A 237 -9.63 -4.70 6.67
#